data_7b29bb603484d4502ed32db16ac70bc8
#
_entry.id   7b29bb603484d4502ed32db16ac70bc8
#
_cell.length_a   1.000
_cell.length_b   1.000
_cell.length_c   1.000
_cell.angle_alpha   90.00
_cell.angle_beta   90.00
_cell.angle_gamma   90.00
#
_symmetry.space_group_name_H-M   'P 1'
#
loop_
_entity.id
_entity.type
_entity.pdbx_description
1 polymer ?
#
loop_
_entity_poly.entity_id
_entity_poly.type
_entity_poly.pdbx_seq_one_letter_code
_entity_poly.pdbx_strand_id
1 'polypeptide(L)'
;MEAAADLQDTASLALKFEFNPKLGIDNPVLSLAEDYDPSDLWSLERPRFYLLNKEEGRTFGFHLQQQPGRAGHVVCRVEPGSSAQRQGLREGDWILGVNNHVVEHEDYLMVIRRIRASGPRVLLTVLAQHVHEVARAQRGNNTTHLCPPLGQRVRPRLCHVVKDEGGFGFSVTQGHRGPFWLVLSSGGAAERAGVPPGSRLLEVNGVSVEKLTHNQLSRKLWQSGKQVTLLVAGPEVEEQCRQLGMPLAAPLAEGWALPTKPRCLHLEKGPQGFGFVLREEKGLDGRLGQFLWEVDPGLPAEKAGMQAGDRLVAVAGESVEGLGHEETVSKIRAQGSRVSLIVVDPKADRFFSMVRLSPLLFLESTEAPDSPRGSGSVSAVETNSPLVDTTVAPVPCSFRQCFLYPGPGGGYGFRLSRVASRPGLFISQDGVLASDLL
;
A
#
# COMPACT_ATOMS: atom_id res chain seq x y z
N MET A 1 32.62 72.07 8.86
CA MET A 1 31.84 71.84 7.63
C MET A 1 31.39 70.42 7.69
N GLU A 2 30.14 70.31 8.11
CA GLU A 2 29.40 69.05 8.27
C GLU A 2 28.94 68.53 6.91
N ALA A 3 28.98 67.23 6.71
CA ALA A 3 28.22 66.57 5.66
C ALA A 3 27.44 65.45 6.33
N ALA A 4 26.14 65.66 6.41
CA ALA A 4 25.17 64.72 6.94
C ALA A 4 24.99 63.51 5.96
N ALA A 5 24.99 62.32 6.49
CA ALA A 5 24.67 61.11 5.78
C ALA A 5 23.16 60.82 5.92
N ASP A 6 22.48 60.74 4.79
CA ASP A 6 21.07 60.37 4.65
C ASP A 6 20.90 58.87 4.95
N LEU A 7 20.21 58.55 6.02
CA LEU A 7 19.64 57.22 6.31
C LEU A 7 18.28 57.11 5.62
N GLN A 8 18.24 56.33 4.53
CA GLN A 8 16.99 55.95 3.89
C GLN A 8 16.24 54.96 4.77
N ASP A 9 15.11 55.40 5.24
CA ASP A 9 14.07 54.70 5.98
C ASP A 9 13.46 53.58 5.14
N THR A 10 13.67 52.33 5.52
CA THR A 10 12.91 51.22 4.99
C THR A 10 11.52 51.21 5.62
N ALA A 11 10.57 51.79 4.91
CA ALA A 11 9.17 51.79 5.31
C ALA A 11 8.64 50.35 5.41
N SER A 12 8.49 49.84 6.61
CA SER A 12 7.68 48.71 6.97
C SER A 12 6.24 49.00 6.54
N LEU A 13 5.74 48.25 5.54
CA LEU A 13 4.32 48.24 5.15
C LEU A 13 3.50 47.58 6.28
N ALA A 14 3.26 48.31 7.35
CA ALA A 14 2.23 47.96 8.32
C ALA A 14 0.88 48.25 7.68
N LEU A 15 0.12 47.21 7.34
CA LEU A 15 -1.26 47.30 6.93
C LEU A 15 -2.06 47.95 8.08
N LYS A 16 -2.40 49.21 7.94
CA LYS A 16 -3.33 49.91 8.85
C LYS A 16 -4.76 49.47 8.53
N PHE A 17 -5.40 48.84 9.46
CA PHE A 17 -6.84 48.58 9.39
C PHE A 17 -7.58 49.83 9.83
N GLU A 18 -8.35 50.44 8.94
CA GLU A 18 -9.27 51.53 9.29
C GLU A 18 -10.68 50.96 9.49
N PHE A 19 -11.21 51.16 10.70
CA PHE A 19 -12.57 50.80 11.04
C PHE A 19 -13.54 51.91 10.67
N ASN A 20 -14.39 51.67 9.66
CA ASN A 20 -15.48 52.58 9.34
C ASN A 20 -16.80 52.01 9.88
N PRO A 21 -17.38 52.64 10.90
CA PRO A 21 -18.60 52.15 11.54
C PRO A 21 -19.86 52.19 10.68
N LYS A 22 -19.80 52.85 9.50
CA LYS A 22 -20.91 52.89 8.56
C LYS A 22 -20.81 51.87 7.41
N LEU A 23 -19.62 51.37 7.12
CA LEU A 23 -19.37 50.46 6.00
C LEU A 23 -18.86 49.06 6.44
N GLY A 24 -18.64 48.84 7.74
CA GLY A 24 -18.03 47.60 8.22
C GLY A 24 -16.51 47.59 8.14
N ILE A 25 -15.90 46.48 8.42
CA ILE A 25 -14.45 46.27 8.32
C ILE A 25 -14.13 46.00 6.84
N ASP A 26 -13.47 46.93 6.19
CA ASP A 26 -12.90 46.72 4.88
C ASP A 26 -11.64 45.83 5.04
N ASN A 27 -11.81 44.53 4.87
CA ASN A 27 -10.73 43.56 4.94
C ASN A 27 -10.33 43.18 3.53
N PRO A 28 -9.18 43.65 3.03
CA PRO A 28 -8.73 43.38 1.65
C PRO A 28 -8.56 41.88 1.39
N VAL A 29 -8.47 41.02 2.44
CA VAL A 29 -8.48 39.58 2.31
C VAL A 29 -9.88 39.03 2.02
N LEU A 30 -10.97 39.74 2.43
CA LEU A 30 -12.33 39.35 2.13
C LEU A 30 -12.79 39.81 0.74
N SER A 31 -12.27 40.94 0.21
CA SER A 31 -12.56 41.36 -1.16
C SER A 31 -11.86 40.50 -2.23
N LEU A 32 -10.83 39.75 -1.86
CA LEU A 32 -10.20 38.74 -2.73
C LEU A 32 -11.04 37.46 -2.83
N ALA A 33 -12.08 37.29 -2.01
CA ALA A 33 -12.92 36.09 -1.99
C ALA A 33 -14.02 36.10 -3.07
N GLU A 34 -14.30 37.22 -3.71
CA GLU A 34 -15.35 37.31 -4.73
C GLU A 34 -14.88 36.85 -6.11
N ASP A 35 -13.54 36.85 -6.40
CA ASP A 35 -12.95 36.35 -7.65
C ASP A 35 -12.28 34.96 -7.50
N TYR A 36 -12.53 34.25 -6.40
CA TYR A 36 -11.92 32.92 -6.19
C TYR A 36 -12.68 31.87 -6.99
N ASP A 37 -12.02 31.30 -8.01
CA ASP A 37 -12.45 30.07 -8.65
C ASP A 37 -12.58 28.98 -7.58
N PRO A 38 -13.74 28.31 -7.45
CA PRO A 38 -13.91 27.20 -6.51
C PRO A 38 -12.84 26.11 -6.65
N SER A 39 -12.15 26.02 -7.79
CA SER A 39 -11.00 25.12 -8.00
C SER A 39 -9.77 25.51 -7.19
N ASP A 40 -9.62 26.81 -6.81
CA ASP A 40 -8.48 27.31 -6.04
C ASP A 40 -8.60 27.06 -4.53
N LEU A 41 -9.79 26.80 -4.00
CA LEU A 41 -9.99 26.39 -2.60
C LEU A 41 -9.28 25.04 -2.30
N TRP A 42 -9.06 24.23 -3.31
CA TRP A 42 -8.27 22.99 -3.20
C TRP A 42 -6.77 23.23 -3.03
N SER A 43 -6.28 24.43 -3.37
CA SER A 43 -4.88 24.81 -3.17
C SER A 43 -4.55 25.15 -1.73
N LEU A 44 -5.54 25.55 -0.92
CA LEU A 44 -5.36 26.05 0.44
C LEU A 44 -5.34 24.97 1.51
N GLU A 45 -6.06 23.83 1.32
CA GLU A 45 -5.98 22.69 2.25
C GLU A 45 -5.98 21.36 1.52
N ARG A 46 -4.77 20.90 1.21
CA ARG A 46 -4.55 19.58 0.59
C ARG A 46 -4.73 18.45 1.61
N PRO A 47 -5.07 17.24 1.15
CA PRO A 47 -4.99 16.06 1.99
C PRO A 47 -3.64 15.96 2.69
N ARG A 48 -3.67 15.62 3.97
CA ARG A 48 -2.47 15.41 4.80
C ARG A 48 -2.16 13.92 4.86
N PHE A 49 -0.87 13.60 4.95
CA PHE A 49 -0.40 12.23 4.97
C PHE A 49 0.32 11.95 6.28
N TYR A 50 -0.07 10.88 6.97
CA TYR A 50 0.53 10.49 8.23
C TYR A 50 1.06 9.06 8.16
N LEU A 51 2.38 8.89 8.25
CA LEU A 51 3.02 7.59 8.38
C LEU A 51 3.07 7.21 9.86
N LEU A 52 2.20 6.31 10.27
CA LEU A 52 2.12 5.83 11.64
C LEU A 52 2.91 4.53 11.80
N ASN A 53 3.60 4.41 12.95
CA ASN A 53 4.35 3.22 13.30
C ASN A 53 3.81 2.65 14.61
N LYS A 54 3.55 1.35 14.66
CA LYS A 54 3.27 0.65 15.92
C LYS A 54 4.56 0.46 16.72
N GLU A 55 4.49 0.76 18.00
CA GLU A 55 5.47 0.31 19.00
C GLU A 55 5.08 -1.10 19.47
N GLU A 56 6.05 -1.83 20.03
CA GLU A 56 5.78 -3.17 20.56
C GLU A 56 4.63 -3.17 21.58
N GLY A 57 3.68 -4.08 21.38
CA GLY A 57 2.51 -4.22 22.26
C GLY A 57 1.52 -3.07 22.24
N ARG A 58 1.68 -2.09 21.33
CA ARG A 58 0.79 -0.93 21.22
C ARG A 58 0.03 -0.91 19.91
N THR A 59 -1.07 -0.15 19.89
CA THR A 59 -1.83 0.22 18.70
C THR A 59 -1.19 1.42 18.01
N PHE A 60 -1.74 1.86 16.89
CA PHE A 60 -1.35 3.16 16.29
C PHE A 60 -1.79 4.35 17.14
N GLY A 61 -2.77 4.14 18.05
CA GLY A 61 -3.25 5.13 19.01
C GLY A 61 -4.29 6.09 18.47
N PHE A 62 -5.20 5.60 17.62
CA PHE A 62 -6.39 6.33 17.21
C PHE A 62 -7.61 5.41 17.09
N HIS A 63 -8.79 5.99 17.20
CA HIS A 63 -10.07 5.30 17.06
C HIS A 63 -10.86 5.94 15.93
N LEU A 64 -11.56 5.11 15.15
CA LEU A 64 -12.41 5.55 14.05
C LEU A 64 -13.87 5.35 14.40
N GLN A 65 -14.71 6.23 13.86
CA GLN A 65 -16.14 6.12 13.91
C GLN A 65 -16.72 6.40 12.51
N GLN A 66 -17.68 5.59 12.11
CA GLN A 66 -18.52 5.88 10.96
C GLN A 66 -19.67 6.79 11.39
N GLN A 67 -19.88 7.90 10.70
CA GLN A 67 -21.01 8.77 11.01
C GLN A 67 -22.33 8.18 10.47
N PRO A 68 -23.39 8.10 11.29
CA PRO A 68 -24.69 7.61 10.84
C PRO A 68 -25.22 8.42 9.66
N GLY A 69 -25.62 7.73 8.57
CA GLY A 69 -26.16 8.38 7.37
C GLY A 69 -25.14 9.15 6.52
N ARG A 70 -23.85 9.01 6.80
CA ARG A 70 -22.77 9.64 6.00
C ARG A 70 -21.75 8.59 5.57
N ALA A 71 -21.32 8.66 4.31
CA ALA A 71 -20.17 7.90 3.85
C ALA A 71 -18.89 8.49 4.44
N GLY A 72 -17.96 7.62 4.83
CA GLY A 72 -16.63 8.00 5.31
C GLY A 72 -16.40 7.71 6.80
N HIS A 73 -15.16 7.88 7.21
CA HIS A 73 -14.65 7.48 8.53
C HIS A 73 -13.92 8.65 9.18
N VAL A 74 -14.30 8.96 10.40
CA VAL A 74 -13.77 10.07 11.18
C VAL A 74 -12.91 9.53 12.32
N VAL A 75 -11.81 10.21 12.62
CA VAL A 75 -11.00 9.98 13.82
C VAL A 75 -11.76 10.55 15.01
N CYS A 76 -12.34 9.69 15.85
CA CYS A 76 -13.12 10.12 17.02
C CYS A 76 -12.29 10.28 18.29
N ARG A 77 -11.10 9.68 18.33
CA ARG A 77 -10.19 9.79 19.47
C ARG A 77 -8.75 9.53 19.05
N VAL A 78 -7.81 10.30 19.64
CA VAL A 78 -6.36 10.10 19.50
C VAL A 78 -5.76 9.91 20.89
N GLU A 79 -5.07 8.78 21.09
CA GLU A 79 -4.46 8.42 22.38
C GLU A 79 -3.23 9.29 22.68
N PRO A 80 -3.11 9.85 23.89
CA PRO A 80 -1.94 10.63 24.28
C PRO A 80 -0.64 9.82 24.20
N GLY A 81 0.45 10.44 23.70
CA GLY A 81 1.75 9.81 23.54
C GLY A 81 1.84 8.73 22.47
N SER A 82 0.77 8.53 21.69
CA SER A 82 0.73 7.54 20.61
C SER A 82 1.47 7.98 19.35
N SER A 83 1.67 7.04 18.42
CA SER A 83 2.20 7.36 17.10
C SER A 83 1.31 8.34 16.35
N ALA A 84 0.00 8.18 16.44
CA ALA A 84 -0.98 9.08 15.83
C ALA A 84 -0.82 10.51 16.33
N GLN A 85 -0.74 10.72 17.65
CA GLN A 85 -0.57 12.05 18.22
C GLN A 85 0.78 12.68 17.82
N ARG A 86 1.88 11.90 17.88
CA ARG A 86 3.22 12.41 17.53
C ARG A 86 3.33 12.84 16.07
N GLN A 87 2.58 12.20 15.19
CA GLN A 87 2.52 12.57 13.76
C GLN A 87 1.54 13.70 13.48
N GLY A 88 0.74 14.12 14.46
CA GLY A 88 -0.17 15.25 14.32
C GLY A 88 -1.58 14.89 13.81
N LEU A 89 -1.97 13.62 13.83
CA LEU A 89 -3.35 13.20 13.58
C LEU A 89 -4.25 13.77 14.67
N ARG A 90 -5.41 14.30 14.30
CA ARG A 90 -6.33 14.99 15.20
C ARG A 90 -7.71 14.35 15.20
N GLU A 91 -8.43 14.51 16.29
CA GLU A 91 -9.84 14.22 16.35
C GLU A 91 -10.60 15.10 15.37
N GLY A 92 -11.58 14.54 14.68
CA GLY A 92 -12.30 15.20 13.59
C GLY A 92 -11.66 15.02 12.20
N ASP A 93 -10.43 14.50 12.08
CA ASP A 93 -9.83 14.20 10.79
C ASP A 93 -10.59 13.08 10.05
N TRP A 94 -10.89 13.27 8.78
CA TRP A 94 -11.55 12.31 7.91
C TRP A 94 -10.52 11.45 7.20
N ILE A 95 -10.69 10.11 7.27
CA ILE A 95 -9.82 9.17 6.57
C ILE A 95 -10.29 9.03 5.14
N LEU A 96 -9.48 9.49 4.19
CA LEU A 96 -9.71 9.36 2.75
C LEU A 96 -9.05 8.11 2.18
N GLY A 97 -7.91 7.71 2.74
CA GLY A 97 -7.12 6.60 2.22
C GLY A 97 -6.28 5.88 3.27
N VAL A 98 -6.04 4.60 3.03
CA VAL A 98 -5.15 3.73 3.79
C VAL A 98 -4.17 3.06 2.82
N ASN A 99 -2.87 3.32 2.96
CA ASN A 99 -1.81 2.81 2.07
C ASN A 99 -2.14 3.02 0.58
N ASN A 100 -2.59 4.23 0.24
CA ASN A 100 -3.03 4.63 -1.10
C ASN A 100 -4.29 3.93 -1.65
N HIS A 101 -5.02 3.17 -0.84
CA HIS A 101 -6.36 2.71 -1.18
C HIS A 101 -7.38 3.73 -0.69
N VAL A 102 -8.21 4.24 -1.59
CA VAL A 102 -9.32 5.14 -1.24
C VAL A 102 -10.34 4.36 -0.44
N VAL A 103 -10.69 4.84 0.76
CA VAL A 103 -11.60 4.16 1.68
C VAL A 103 -12.85 4.96 2.00
N GLU A 104 -13.06 6.07 1.33
CA GLU A 104 -14.14 7.03 1.58
C GLU A 104 -15.54 6.39 1.52
N HIS A 105 -15.71 5.38 0.65
CA HIS A 105 -16.98 4.68 0.46
C HIS A 105 -16.95 3.21 0.93
N GLU A 106 -15.85 2.78 1.56
CA GLU A 106 -15.76 1.41 2.10
C GLU A 106 -16.51 1.30 3.44
N ASP A 107 -16.98 0.08 3.74
CA ASP A 107 -17.58 -0.22 5.03
C ASP A 107 -16.54 -0.12 6.16
N TYR A 108 -17.01 0.28 7.37
CA TYR A 108 -16.16 0.43 8.55
C TYR A 108 -15.26 -0.80 8.81
N LEU A 109 -15.82 -2.01 8.70
CA LEU A 109 -15.06 -3.24 8.92
C LEU A 109 -13.95 -3.42 7.90
N MET A 110 -14.17 -3.02 6.64
CA MET A 110 -13.15 -3.11 5.59
C MET A 110 -12.00 -2.15 5.86
N VAL A 111 -12.30 -0.93 6.29
CA VAL A 111 -11.25 0.05 6.65
C VAL A 111 -10.42 -0.44 7.83
N ILE A 112 -11.06 -0.99 8.87
CA ILE A 112 -10.36 -1.58 10.01
C ILE A 112 -9.50 -2.77 9.56
N ARG A 113 -10.00 -3.63 8.67
CA ARG A 113 -9.22 -4.75 8.09
C ARG A 113 -7.97 -4.24 7.36
N ARG A 114 -8.09 -3.20 6.53
CA ARG A 114 -6.94 -2.61 5.82
C ARG A 114 -5.90 -2.04 6.78
N ILE A 115 -6.34 -1.33 7.82
CA ILE A 115 -5.42 -0.78 8.83
C ILE A 115 -4.70 -1.92 9.58
N ARG A 116 -5.40 -2.99 9.94
CA ARG A 116 -4.79 -4.16 10.58
C ARG A 116 -3.85 -4.91 9.64
N ALA A 117 -4.23 -5.08 8.38
CA ALA A 117 -3.41 -5.72 7.35
C ALA A 117 -2.13 -4.94 7.02
N SER A 118 -2.05 -3.67 7.36
CA SER A 118 -0.84 -2.85 7.18
C SER A 118 0.32 -3.29 8.08
N GLY A 119 0.04 -4.07 9.12
CA GLY A 119 1.06 -4.56 10.05
C GLY A 119 1.64 -3.45 10.93
N PRO A 120 2.99 -3.34 11.03
CA PRO A 120 3.63 -2.39 11.95
C PRO A 120 3.63 -0.95 11.46
N ARG A 121 3.36 -0.68 10.18
CA ARG A 121 3.38 0.66 9.59
C ARG A 121 2.15 0.88 8.71
N VAL A 122 1.50 2.04 8.83
CA VAL A 122 0.37 2.44 7.99
C VAL A 122 0.55 3.88 7.51
N LEU A 123 0.25 4.13 6.25
CA LEU A 123 0.12 5.49 5.72
C LEU A 123 -1.35 5.84 5.64
N LEU A 124 -1.76 6.89 6.35
CA LEU A 124 -3.11 7.45 6.30
C LEU A 124 -3.11 8.70 5.43
N THR A 125 -4.11 8.81 4.56
CA THR A 125 -4.46 10.06 3.87
C THR A 125 -5.69 10.62 4.54
N VAL A 126 -5.60 11.85 5.05
CA VAL A 126 -6.67 12.46 5.83
C VAL A 126 -6.98 13.88 5.35
N LEU A 127 -8.20 14.32 5.63
CA LEU A 127 -8.64 15.69 5.41
C LEU A 127 -9.20 16.26 6.70
N ALA A 128 -8.92 17.53 7.00
CA ALA A 128 -9.47 18.19 8.17
C ALA A 128 -11.00 18.29 8.07
N GLN A 129 -11.70 18.22 9.20
CA GLN A 129 -13.16 18.21 9.24
C GLN A 129 -13.79 19.37 8.48
N HIS A 130 -13.33 20.59 8.74
CA HIS A 130 -13.89 21.78 8.11
C HIS A 130 -13.71 21.79 6.58
N VAL A 131 -12.57 21.30 6.09
CA VAL A 131 -12.29 21.18 4.65
C VAL A 131 -13.18 20.12 4.00
N HIS A 132 -13.32 18.97 4.65
CA HIS A 132 -14.19 17.90 4.18
C HIS A 132 -15.64 18.38 4.06
N GLU A 133 -16.14 19.14 5.06
CA GLU A 133 -17.50 19.69 5.06
C GLU A 133 -17.71 20.70 3.92
N VAL A 134 -16.77 21.62 3.69
CA VAL A 134 -16.81 22.59 2.60
C VAL A 134 -16.76 21.89 1.25
N ALA A 135 -15.80 20.99 1.06
CA ALA A 135 -15.64 20.22 -0.17
C ALA A 135 -16.91 19.41 -0.53
N ARG A 136 -17.59 18.87 0.49
CA ARG A 136 -18.83 18.14 0.32
C ARG A 136 -20.00 19.06 -0.04
N ALA A 137 -20.10 20.23 0.62
CA ALA A 137 -21.16 21.19 0.36
C ALA A 137 -21.11 21.73 -1.08
N GLN A 138 -19.92 21.93 -1.63
CA GLN A 138 -19.71 22.44 -2.98
C GLN A 138 -19.96 21.40 -4.09
N ARG A 139 -19.77 20.10 -3.80
CA ARG A 139 -19.87 19.03 -4.82
C ARG A 139 -21.28 18.52 -5.09
N GLY A 140 -22.26 18.79 -4.26
CA GLY A 140 -23.59 18.20 -4.40
C GLY A 140 -23.51 16.66 -4.51
N ASN A 141 -24.16 16.06 -5.52
CA ASN A 141 -24.18 14.60 -5.75
C ASN A 141 -23.07 14.06 -6.66
N ASN A 142 -22.04 14.85 -7.00
CA ASN A 142 -20.95 14.38 -7.87
C ASN A 142 -19.94 13.54 -7.08
N THR A 143 -19.80 12.27 -7.48
CA THR A 143 -18.96 11.22 -6.88
C THR A 143 -17.47 11.33 -7.23
N THR A 144 -16.90 12.50 -7.40
CA THR A 144 -15.45 12.63 -7.62
C THR A 144 -14.70 12.44 -6.31
N HIS A 145 -13.77 11.49 -6.26
CA HIS A 145 -12.97 11.21 -5.07
C HIS A 145 -12.17 12.42 -4.59
N LEU A 146 -12.16 12.66 -3.28
CA LEU A 146 -11.39 13.74 -2.65
C LEU A 146 -9.87 13.48 -2.69
N CYS A 147 -9.48 12.24 -2.87
CA CYS A 147 -8.07 11.83 -3.00
C CYS A 147 -7.87 11.21 -4.38
N PRO A 148 -7.08 11.82 -5.28
CA PRO A 148 -6.67 11.12 -6.50
C PRO A 148 -5.84 9.91 -6.10
N PRO A 149 -6.21 8.69 -6.51
CA PRO A 149 -5.38 7.51 -6.26
C PRO A 149 -4.04 7.72 -6.99
N LEU A 150 -2.95 7.41 -6.32
CA LEU A 150 -1.65 7.29 -6.97
C LEU A 150 -1.80 6.24 -8.08
N GLY A 151 -1.43 6.59 -9.30
CA GLY A 151 -1.52 5.64 -10.42
C GLY A 151 -0.82 4.33 -10.06
N GLN A 152 -1.39 3.21 -10.46
CA GLN A 152 -0.93 1.86 -10.11
C GLN A 152 0.54 1.59 -10.48
N ARG A 153 1.13 2.43 -11.36
CA ARG A 153 2.51 2.30 -11.87
C ARG A 153 3.55 3.13 -11.13
N VAL A 154 3.14 3.97 -10.16
CA VAL A 154 4.03 4.95 -9.55
C VAL A 154 4.10 4.69 -8.05
N ARG A 155 4.87 3.66 -7.68
CA ARG A 155 5.09 3.26 -6.29
C ARG A 155 6.58 3.14 -5.99
N PRO A 156 7.03 3.41 -4.76
CA PRO A 156 8.36 3.01 -4.33
C PRO A 156 8.56 1.50 -4.52
N ARG A 157 9.79 1.07 -4.76
CA ARG A 157 10.12 -0.34 -4.92
C ARG A 157 10.90 -0.85 -3.74
N LEU A 158 10.51 -2.02 -3.24
CA LEU A 158 11.26 -2.80 -2.28
C LEU A 158 12.03 -3.87 -3.05
N CYS A 159 13.33 -3.62 -3.31
CA CYS A 159 14.18 -4.48 -4.11
C CYS A 159 15.09 -5.31 -3.20
N HIS A 160 15.09 -6.64 -3.39
CA HIS A 160 16.04 -7.53 -2.72
C HIS A 160 17.21 -7.82 -3.66
N VAL A 161 18.40 -7.38 -3.27
CA VAL A 161 19.63 -7.49 -4.09
C VAL A 161 20.57 -8.48 -3.46
N VAL A 162 20.93 -9.51 -4.19
CA VAL A 162 21.95 -10.50 -3.82
C VAL A 162 23.26 -10.16 -4.49
N LYS A 163 24.33 -10.07 -3.71
CA LYS A 163 25.68 -9.74 -4.16
C LYS A 163 26.20 -10.80 -5.16
N ASP A 164 26.69 -10.34 -6.27
CA ASP A 164 27.43 -11.16 -7.24
C ASP A 164 28.95 -10.95 -7.14
N GLU A 165 29.71 -11.45 -8.08
CA GLU A 165 31.17 -11.27 -8.13
C GLU A 165 31.59 -9.79 -8.21
N GLY A 166 30.79 -8.95 -8.86
CA GLY A 166 30.97 -7.50 -8.96
C GLY A 166 30.40 -6.71 -7.77
N GLY A 167 29.84 -7.38 -6.78
CA GLY A 167 29.22 -6.75 -5.63
C GLY A 167 27.71 -6.57 -5.74
N PHE A 168 27.16 -5.50 -5.17
CA PHE A 168 25.73 -5.20 -5.28
C PHE A 168 25.34 -4.54 -6.61
N GLY A 169 26.32 -4.12 -7.41
CA GLY A 169 26.08 -3.49 -8.72
C GLY A 169 25.51 -2.06 -8.63
N PHE A 170 25.85 -1.33 -7.58
CA PHE A 170 25.50 0.10 -7.45
C PHE A 170 26.54 0.86 -6.62
N SER A 171 26.63 2.14 -6.85
CA SER A 171 27.29 3.11 -5.98
C SER A 171 26.29 4.13 -5.45
N VAL A 172 26.63 4.79 -4.36
CA VAL A 172 25.78 5.78 -3.72
C VAL A 172 26.40 7.14 -3.86
N THR A 173 25.64 8.11 -4.36
CA THR A 173 26.00 9.52 -4.43
C THR A 173 25.13 10.33 -3.50
N GLN A 174 25.69 11.40 -2.93
CA GLN A 174 24.97 12.31 -2.06
C GLN A 174 25.30 13.76 -2.46
N GLY A 175 24.27 14.58 -2.68
CA GLY A 175 24.43 16.02 -2.77
C GLY A 175 24.80 16.64 -1.41
N HIS A 176 25.15 17.91 -1.37
CA HIS A 176 25.47 18.62 -0.10
C HIS A 176 24.33 18.47 0.92
N ARG A 177 24.51 17.55 1.91
CA ARG A 177 23.50 17.21 2.94
C ARG A 177 22.13 16.80 2.39
N GLY A 178 22.09 16.38 1.15
CA GLY A 178 20.87 15.97 0.46
C GLY A 178 20.59 14.46 0.56
N PRO A 179 19.53 14.00 -0.14
CA PRO A 179 19.19 12.59 -0.23
C PRO A 179 20.28 11.76 -0.90
N PHE A 180 20.28 10.46 -0.65
CA PHE A 180 21.15 9.49 -1.31
C PHE A 180 20.52 9.01 -2.62
N TRP A 181 21.34 8.94 -3.66
CA TRP A 181 20.97 8.49 -4.99
C TRP A 181 21.79 7.27 -5.39
N LEU A 182 21.17 6.36 -6.14
CA LEU A 182 21.81 5.15 -6.62
C LEU A 182 22.27 5.33 -8.08
N VAL A 183 23.55 5.04 -8.33
CA VAL A 183 24.12 4.91 -9.66
C VAL A 183 24.37 3.45 -9.91
N LEU A 184 23.67 2.86 -10.88
CA LEU A 184 23.72 1.44 -11.17
C LEU A 184 24.89 1.10 -12.10
N SER A 185 25.49 -0.06 -11.88
CA SER A 185 26.41 -0.68 -12.84
C SER A 185 25.61 -1.46 -13.86
N SER A 186 25.88 -1.26 -15.15
CA SER A 186 25.18 -1.99 -16.22
C SER A 186 25.38 -3.51 -16.07
N GLY A 187 24.27 -4.26 -16.16
CA GLY A 187 24.24 -5.70 -15.91
C GLY A 187 24.47 -6.13 -14.45
N GLY A 188 24.57 -5.19 -13.53
CA GLY A 188 24.84 -5.45 -12.12
C GLY A 188 23.67 -6.07 -11.36
N ALA A 189 23.94 -6.57 -10.14
CA ALA A 189 22.96 -7.25 -9.32
C ALA A 189 21.74 -6.37 -8.99
N ALA A 190 21.94 -5.08 -8.71
CA ALA A 190 20.85 -4.14 -8.43
C ALA A 190 19.93 -3.91 -9.63
N GLU A 191 20.48 -3.78 -10.82
CA GLU A 191 19.70 -3.63 -12.05
C GLU A 191 18.84 -4.87 -12.31
N ARG A 192 19.43 -6.08 -12.18
CA ARG A 192 18.68 -7.35 -12.29
C ARG A 192 17.62 -7.52 -11.22
N ALA A 193 17.81 -6.94 -10.04
CA ALA A 193 16.82 -6.92 -8.96
C ALA A 193 15.70 -5.88 -9.16
N GLY A 194 15.68 -5.16 -10.30
CA GLY A 194 14.64 -4.20 -10.64
C GLY A 194 14.78 -2.84 -9.99
N VAL A 195 15.96 -2.48 -9.49
CA VAL A 195 16.22 -1.11 -9.00
C VAL A 195 16.19 -0.16 -10.19
N PRO A 196 15.33 0.87 -10.20
CA PRO A 196 15.29 1.83 -11.30
C PRO A 196 16.55 2.69 -11.35
N PRO A 197 17.07 3.04 -12.53
CA PRO A 197 18.24 3.91 -12.63
C PRO A 197 17.94 5.30 -12.06
N GLY A 198 18.93 5.92 -11.42
CA GLY A 198 18.78 7.24 -10.83
C GLY A 198 17.80 7.30 -9.65
N SER A 199 17.55 6.18 -8.98
CA SER A 199 16.62 6.12 -7.85
C SER A 199 17.18 6.80 -6.60
N ARG A 200 16.29 7.45 -5.87
CA ARG A 200 16.54 7.87 -4.49
C ARG A 200 16.47 6.67 -3.55
N LEU A 201 17.48 6.53 -2.69
CA LEU A 201 17.51 5.52 -1.64
C LEU A 201 16.77 6.02 -0.39
N LEU A 202 15.77 5.27 0.05
CA LEU A 202 14.90 5.63 1.18
C LEU A 202 15.21 4.81 2.44
N GLU A 203 15.34 3.48 2.28
CA GLU A 203 15.63 2.58 3.40
C GLU A 203 16.63 1.48 2.97
N VAL A 204 17.42 1.03 3.92
CA VAL A 204 18.29 -0.16 3.81
C VAL A 204 17.89 -1.13 4.92
N ASN A 205 17.46 -2.34 4.54
CA ASN A 205 16.99 -3.37 5.47
C ASN A 205 15.97 -2.84 6.48
N GLY A 206 14.96 -2.10 6.00
CA GLY A 206 13.87 -1.52 6.81
C GLY A 206 14.26 -0.34 7.70
N VAL A 207 15.46 0.19 7.55
CA VAL A 207 15.92 1.37 8.30
C VAL A 207 16.06 2.56 7.37
N SER A 208 15.41 3.67 7.69
CA SER A 208 15.51 4.91 6.92
C SER A 208 16.93 5.42 6.88
N VAL A 209 17.37 5.88 5.69
CA VAL A 209 18.69 6.45 5.48
C VAL A 209 18.69 7.97 5.55
N GLU A 210 17.55 8.61 5.69
CA GLU A 210 17.37 10.06 5.58
C GLU A 210 18.24 10.87 6.55
N LYS A 211 18.47 10.32 7.74
CA LYS A 211 19.30 10.96 8.80
C LYS A 211 20.73 10.42 8.88
N LEU A 212 21.12 9.52 7.98
CA LEU A 212 22.43 8.91 8.00
C LEU A 212 23.45 9.79 7.29
N THR A 213 24.69 9.75 7.78
CA THR A 213 25.85 10.25 7.03
C THR A 213 26.29 9.21 6.00
N HIS A 214 27.05 9.62 4.97
CA HIS A 214 27.58 8.69 3.95
C HIS A 214 28.38 7.54 4.59
N ASN A 215 29.20 7.82 5.62
CA ASN A 215 29.97 6.78 6.31
C ASN A 215 29.07 5.78 7.08
N GLN A 216 27.99 6.27 7.70
CA GLN A 216 27.02 5.40 8.38
C GLN A 216 26.28 4.52 7.39
N LEU A 217 25.86 5.07 6.25
CA LEU A 217 25.25 4.31 5.19
C LEU A 217 26.19 3.24 4.61
N SER A 218 27.42 3.60 4.30
CA SER A 218 28.45 2.67 3.80
C SER A 218 28.69 1.52 4.78
N ARG A 219 28.79 1.82 6.08
CA ARG A 219 28.91 0.80 7.14
C ARG A 219 27.70 -0.13 7.16
N LYS A 220 26.48 0.43 7.03
CA LYS A 220 25.25 -0.35 7.03
C LYS A 220 25.15 -1.29 5.80
N LEU A 221 25.54 -0.81 4.63
CA LEU A 221 25.60 -1.63 3.41
C LEU A 221 26.67 -2.74 3.54
N TRP A 222 27.81 -2.43 4.13
CA TRP A 222 28.84 -3.44 4.40
C TRP A 222 28.37 -4.52 5.38
N GLN A 223 27.66 -4.13 6.44
CA GLN A 223 27.08 -5.03 7.45
C GLN A 223 25.97 -5.93 6.88
N SER A 224 25.37 -5.56 5.75
CA SER A 224 24.32 -6.37 5.09
C SER A 224 24.86 -7.68 4.51
N GLY A 225 26.19 -7.86 4.42
CA GLY A 225 26.83 -9.10 3.98
C GLY A 225 26.59 -9.42 2.49
N LYS A 226 25.99 -10.60 2.22
CA LYS A 226 25.77 -11.09 0.84
C LYS A 226 24.48 -10.59 0.20
N GLN A 227 23.58 -10.01 0.96
CA GLN A 227 22.27 -9.57 0.46
C GLN A 227 21.82 -8.29 1.16
N VAL A 228 21.10 -7.44 0.46
CA VAL A 228 20.55 -6.18 0.97
C VAL A 228 19.15 -5.96 0.42
N THR A 229 18.28 -5.41 1.23
CA THR A 229 16.95 -4.98 0.79
C THR A 229 16.89 -3.47 0.80
N LEU A 230 16.59 -2.90 -0.35
CA LEU A 230 16.55 -1.46 -0.59
C LEU A 230 15.11 -1.02 -0.83
N LEU A 231 14.67 0.02 -0.12
CA LEU A 231 13.48 0.77 -0.51
C LEU A 231 13.95 1.95 -1.35
N VAL A 232 13.47 2.04 -2.58
CA VAL A 232 13.90 3.05 -3.54
C VAL A 232 12.72 3.71 -4.24
N ALA A 233 12.91 4.95 -4.66
CA ALA A 233 11.95 5.66 -5.50
C ALA A 233 12.65 6.10 -6.79
N GLY A 234 12.08 5.71 -7.93
CA GLY A 234 12.51 6.23 -9.22
C GLY A 234 12.19 7.72 -9.37
N PRO A 235 12.83 8.43 -10.32
CA PRO A 235 12.62 9.88 -10.51
C PRO A 235 11.16 10.26 -10.75
N GLU A 236 10.41 9.46 -11.50
CA GLU A 236 8.99 9.67 -11.77
C GLU A 236 8.14 9.56 -10.50
N VAL A 237 8.45 8.56 -9.66
CA VAL A 237 7.77 8.33 -8.38
C VAL A 237 8.03 9.50 -7.42
N GLU A 238 9.27 9.94 -7.34
CA GLU A 238 9.66 11.05 -6.49
C GLU A 238 8.95 12.34 -6.90
N GLU A 239 8.95 12.65 -8.19
CA GLU A 239 8.28 13.85 -8.73
C GLU A 239 6.78 13.82 -8.48
N GLN A 240 6.13 12.70 -8.73
CA GLN A 240 4.69 12.59 -8.51
C GLN A 240 4.33 12.68 -7.01
N CYS A 241 5.08 12.02 -6.14
CA CYS A 241 4.88 12.14 -4.69
C CYS A 241 5.11 13.59 -4.21
N ARG A 242 6.11 14.28 -4.77
CA ARG A 242 6.38 15.69 -4.47
C ARG A 242 5.24 16.60 -4.89
N GLN A 243 4.67 16.41 -6.08
CA GLN A 243 3.53 17.17 -6.58
C GLN A 243 2.28 16.98 -5.73
N LEU A 244 2.03 15.75 -5.28
CA LEU A 244 0.90 15.42 -4.42
C LEU A 244 1.13 15.76 -2.94
N GLY A 245 2.35 16.16 -2.55
CA GLY A 245 2.71 16.35 -1.14
C GLY A 245 2.73 15.05 -0.34
N MET A 246 2.82 13.88 -1.00
CA MET A 246 2.77 12.57 -0.38
C MET A 246 4.16 12.09 0.00
N PRO A 247 4.35 11.53 1.22
CA PRO A 247 5.64 11.00 1.62
C PRO A 247 5.95 9.70 0.88
N LEU A 248 7.23 9.52 0.53
CA LEU A 248 7.75 8.26 0.03
C LEU A 248 7.85 7.26 1.18
N ALA A 249 6.89 6.37 1.30
CA ALA A 249 6.73 5.50 2.46
C ALA A 249 6.70 4.02 2.10
N ALA A 250 7.30 3.19 2.95
CA ALA A 250 7.39 1.75 2.76
C ALA A 250 6.04 1.01 2.61
N PRO A 251 4.94 1.41 3.29
CA PRO A 251 3.63 0.78 3.07
C PRO A 251 3.06 0.95 1.66
N LEU A 252 3.61 1.87 0.85
CA LEU A 252 3.25 2.05 -0.55
C LEU A 252 4.06 1.17 -1.50
N ALA A 253 5.11 0.50 -1.01
CA ALA A 253 6.07 -0.19 -1.84
C ALA A 253 5.49 -1.40 -2.57
N GLU A 254 5.88 -1.58 -3.82
CA GLU A 254 5.77 -2.85 -4.53
C GLU A 254 7.04 -3.69 -4.35
N GLY A 255 6.87 -5.01 -4.28
CA GLY A 255 7.98 -5.94 -4.09
C GLY A 255 8.63 -6.34 -5.42
N TRP A 256 9.97 -6.25 -5.50
CA TRP A 256 10.76 -6.68 -6.66
C TRP A 256 11.86 -7.66 -6.23
N ALA A 257 11.92 -8.79 -6.91
CA ALA A 257 12.89 -9.85 -6.63
C ALA A 257 12.94 -10.26 -5.14
N LEU A 258 11.79 -10.23 -4.45
CA LEU A 258 11.73 -10.58 -3.03
C LEU A 258 12.18 -12.04 -2.84
N PRO A 259 12.94 -12.34 -1.75
CA PRO A 259 13.51 -13.67 -1.54
C PRO A 259 12.46 -14.72 -1.21
N THR A 260 11.27 -14.28 -0.88
CA THR A 260 10.16 -15.12 -0.41
C THR A 260 8.83 -14.39 -0.57
N LYS A 261 7.75 -15.16 -0.67
CA LYS A 261 6.38 -14.66 -0.80
C LYS A 261 5.47 -15.30 0.22
N PRO A 262 4.45 -14.58 0.70
CA PRO A 262 3.39 -15.19 1.50
C PRO A 262 2.61 -16.20 0.65
N ARG A 263 2.13 -17.28 1.28
CA ARG A 263 1.36 -18.34 0.63
C ARG A 263 -0.10 -18.28 1.08
N CYS A 264 -1.02 -18.29 0.13
CA CYS A 264 -2.45 -18.43 0.40
C CYS A 264 -2.83 -19.90 0.24
N LEU A 265 -3.28 -20.52 1.32
CA LEU A 265 -3.61 -21.93 1.39
C LEU A 265 -5.12 -22.10 1.61
N HIS A 266 -5.76 -22.95 0.82
CA HIS A 266 -7.16 -23.28 0.95
C HIS A 266 -7.29 -24.70 1.49
N LEU A 267 -7.91 -24.84 2.65
CA LEU A 267 -8.10 -26.11 3.32
C LEU A 267 -9.57 -26.46 3.37
N GLU A 268 -9.86 -27.73 3.11
CA GLU A 268 -11.17 -28.35 3.33
C GLU A 268 -11.03 -29.38 4.45
N LYS A 269 -11.91 -29.28 5.46
CA LYS A 269 -11.86 -30.08 6.66
C LYS A 269 -12.15 -31.55 6.34
N GLY A 270 -11.21 -32.42 6.66
CA GLY A 270 -11.37 -33.87 6.56
C GLY A 270 -12.09 -34.46 7.78
N PRO A 271 -12.31 -35.77 7.78
CA PRO A 271 -12.93 -36.48 8.92
C PRO A 271 -12.17 -36.31 10.24
N GLN A 272 -10.86 -36.12 10.17
CA GLN A 272 -9.96 -35.93 11.32
C GLN A 272 -9.61 -34.42 11.55
N GLY A 273 -10.29 -33.51 10.88
CA GLY A 273 -10.02 -32.07 11.00
C GLY A 273 -9.17 -31.53 9.86
N PHE A 274 -8.51 -30.42 10.10
CA PHE A 274 -7.59 -29.79 9.15
C PHE A 274 -6.18 -30.39 9.19
N GLY A 275 -5.75 -30.98 10.32
CA GLY A 275 -4.47 -31.63 10.47
C GLY A 275 -3.30 -30.71 10.76
N PHE A 276 -3.48 -29.73 11.63
CA PHE A 276 -2.39 -28.90 12.13
C PHE A 276 -2.63 -28.39 13.56
N VAL A 277 -1.53 -28.09 14.25
CA VAL A 277 -1.54 -27.49 15.59
C VAL A 277 -0.89 -26.12 15.54
N LEU A 278 -1.59 -25.12 16.10
CA LEU A 278 -1.07 -23.78 16.30
C LEU A 278 -0.50 -23.58 17.69
N ARG A 279 0.58 -22.82 17.79
CA ARG A 279 1.18 -22.39 19.03
C ARG A 279 1.45 -20.89 18.99
N GLU A 280 1.18 -20.20 20.09
CA GLU A 280 1.54 -18.81 20.26
C GLU A 280 3.00 -18.71 20.74
N GLU A 281 3.82 -18.00 19.98
CA GLU A 281 5.23 -17.77 20.29
C GLU A 281 5.62 -16.33 19.97
N LYS A 282 6.72 -15.88 20.58
CA LYS A 282 7.35 -14.62 20.18
C LYS A 282 8.13 -14.83 18.90
N GLY A 283 7.78 -14.07 17.87
CA GLY A 283 8.52 -14.00 16.62
C GLY A 283 9.88 -13.31 16.80
N LEU A 284 10.63 -13.24 15.71
CA LEU A 284 11.97 -12.65 15.69
C LEU A 284 11.97 -11.13 15.99
N ASP A 285 10.85 -10.47 15.78
CA ASP A 285 10.60 -9.05 16.08
C ASP A 285 10.11 -8.84 17.53
N GLY A 286 10.08 -9.88 18.36
CA GLY A 286 9.61 -9.87 19.75
C GLY A 286 8.08 -9.85 19.89
N ARG A 287 7.32 -9.80 18.79
CA ARG A 287 5.86 -9.80 18.82
C ARG A 287 5.30 -11.20 18.94
N LEU A 288 4.17 -11.32 19.64
CA LEU A 288 3.42 -12.56 19.67
C LEU A 288 2.86 -12.87 18.28
N GLY A 289 3.00 -14.12 17.87
CA GLY A 289 2.49 -14.64 16.60
C GLY A 289 2.00 -16.06 16.77
N GLN A 290 1.19 -16.52 15.83
CA GLN A 290 0.67 -17.86 15.78
C GLN A 290 1.52 -18.68 14.79
N PHE A 291 2.18 -19.72 15.27
CA PHE A 291 3.06 -20.58 14.47
C PHE A 291 2.50 -21.99 14.37
N LEU A 292 2.72 -22.61 13.23
CA LEU A 292 2.40 -24.01 13.04
C LEU A 292 3.44 -24.87 13.75
N TRP A 293 3.00 -25.50 14.81
CA TRP A 293 3.87 -26.37 15.61
C TRP A 293 4.01 -27.76 14.98
N GLU A 294 2.88 -28.31 14.56
CA GLU A 294 2.78 -29.64 13.98
C GLU A 294 1.81 -29.66 12.81
N VAL A 295 2.15 -30.41 11.77
CA VAL A 295 1.31 -30.64 10.59
C VAL A 295 1.22 -32.16 10.41
N ASP A 296 0.01 -32.69 10.52
CA ASP A 296 -0.25 -34.12 10.46
C ASP A 296 -0.08 -34.68 9.05
N PRO A 297 0.69 -35.74 8.83
CA PRO A 297 0.88 -36.34 7.51
C PRO A 297 -0.43 -36.85 6.89
N GLY A 298 -0.60 -36.64 5.59
CA GLY A 298 -1.76 -37.10 4.83
C GLY A 298 -3.05 -36.32 5.06
N LEU A 299 -3.07 -35.32 5.96
CA LEU A 299 -4.24 -34.49 6.23
C LEU A 299 -4.28 -33.21 5.38
N PRO A 300 -5.41 -32.48 5.36
CA PRO A 300 -5.60 -31.34 4.47
C PRO A 300 -4.52 -30.26 4.57
N ALA A 301 -3.99 -29.99 5.75
CA ALA A 301 -2.94 -28.98 5.93
C ALA A 301 -1.66 -29.33 5.17
N GLU A 302 -1.16 -30.55 5.30
CA GLU A 302 0.03 -31.00 4.56
C GLU A 302 -0.22 -30.98 3.05
N LYS A 303 -1.39 -31.49 2.60
CA LYS A 303 -1.78 -31.50 1.18
C LYS A 303 -1.86 -30.10 0.58
N ALA A 304 -2.24 -29.09 1.37
CA ALA A 304 -2.25 -27.69 0.96
C ALA A 304 -0.85 -27.04 0.96
N GLY A 305 0.18 -27.78 1.38
CA GLY A 305 1.56 -27.30 1.43
C GLY A 305 1.93 -26.53 2.71
N MET A 306 1.19 -26.74 3.79
CA MET A 306 1.50 -26.19 5.10
C MET A 306 2.68 -26.94 5.71
N GLN A 307 3.56 -26.23 6.40
CA GLN A 307 4.77 -26.80 7.01
C GLN A 307 4.91 -26.36 8.46
N ALA A 308 5.50 -27.23 9.27
CA ALA A 308 5.86 -26.87 10.64
C ALA A 308 6.85 -25.69 10.64
N GLY A 309 6.65 -24.73 11.52
CA GLY A 309 7.41 -23.49 11.57
C GLY A 309 6.82 -22.34 10.72
N ASP A 310 5.82 -22.58 9.88
CA ASP A 310 5.10 -21.53 9.20
C ASP A 310 4.41 -20.60 10.21
N ARG A 311 4.46 -19.30 9.98
CA ARG A 311 3.69 -18.32 10.75
C ARG A 311 2.35 -18.04 10.06
N LEU A 312 1.27 -18.12 10.82
CA LEU A 312 -0.06 -17.74 10.36
C LEU A 312 -0.21 -16.21 10.41
N VAL A 313 -0.52 -15.60 9.28
CA VAL A 313 -0.64 -14.14 9.12
C VAL A 313 -2.09 -13.71 9.03
N ALA A 314 -2.92 -14.49 8.32
CA ALA A 314 -4.34 -14.15 8.16
C ALA A 314 -5.23 -15.41 8.04
N VAL A 315 -6.48 -15.26 8.45
CA VAL A 315 -7.57 -16.23 8.32
C VAL A 315 -8.71 -15.59 7.56
N ALA A 316 -9.13 -16.21 6.47
CA ALA A 316 -10.20 -15.71 5.58
C ALA A 316 -10.00 -14.23 5.18
N GLY A 317 -8.77 -13.85 4.87
CA GLY A 317 -8.40 -12.48 4.49
C GLY A 317 -8.30 -11.49 5.66
N GLU A 318 -8.56 -11.91 6.89
CA GLU A 318 -8.41 -11.08 8.09
C GLU A 318 -7.07 -11.33 8.78
N SER A 319 -6.29 -10.28 9.00
CA SER A 319 -5.03 -10.39 9.75
C SER A 319 -5.27 -10.92 11.15
N VAL A 320 -4.44 -11.88 11.57
CA VAL A 320 -4.38 -12.39 12.94
C VAL A 320 -3.18 -11.84 13.72
N GLU A 321 -2.42 -10.93 13.11
CA GLU A 321 -1.29 -10.28 13.79
C GLU A 321 -1.77 -9.46 15.00
N GLY A 322 -1.27 -9.82 16.17
CA GLY A 322 -1.66 -9.19 17.45
C GLY A 322 -2.94 -9.74 18.07
N LEU A 323 -3.52 -10.81 17.51
CA LEU A 323 -4.58 -11.58 18.16
C LEU A 323 -3.97 -12.67 19.04
N GLY A 324 -4.63 -12.95 20.17
CA GLY A 324 -4.29 -14.08 21.03
C GLY A 324 -4.63 -15.43 20.39
N HIS A 325 -4.10 -16.49 20.99
CA HIS A 325 -4.30 -17.85 20.50
C HIS A 325 -5.79 -18.23 20.39
N GLU A 326 -6.56 -17.99 21.45
CA GLU A 326 -8.00 -18.36 21.49
C GLU A 326 -8.82 -17.61 20.43
N GLU A 327 -8.55 -16.33 20.22
CA GLU A 327 -9.22 -15.53 19.20
C GLU A 327 -8.91 -16.05 17.80
N THR A 328 -7.64 -16.40 17.53
CA THR A 328 -7.22 -16.96 16.24
C THR A 328 -7.87 -18.31 15.97
N VAL A 329 -7.87 -19.22 16.96
CA VAL A 329 -8.54 -20.52 16.84
C VAL A 329 -10.05 -20.36 16.65
N SER A 330 -10.68 -19.42 17.35
CA SER A 330 -12.10 -19.11 17.18
C SER A 330 -12.42 -18.64 15.76
N LYS A 331 -11.57 -17.77 15.18
CA LYS A 331 -11.70 -17.33 13.78
C LYS A 331 -11.61 -18.48 12.79
N ILE A 332 -10.68 -19.42 12.99
CA ILE A 332 -10.54 -20.62 12.13
C ILE A 332 -11.80 -21.49 12.25
N ARG A 333 -12.28 -21.73 13.45
CA ARG A 333 -13.49 -22.55 13.69
C ARG A 333 -14.75 -21.93 13.10
N ALA A 334 -14.86 -20.61 13.14
CA ALA A 334 -15.99 -19.88 12.58
C ALA A 334 -16.12 -20.02 11.05
N GLN A 335 -15.04 -20.43 10.35
CA GLN A 335 -15.09 -20.69 8.90
C GLN A 335 -15.74 -22.03 8.54
N GLY A 336 -16.00 -22.91 9.52
CA GLY A 336 -16.68 -24.18 9.29
C GLY A 336 -15.78 -25.24 8.61
N SER A 337 -16.23 -25.79 7.48
CA SER A 337 -15.53 -26.85 6.77
C SER A 337 -14.46 -26.39 5.78
N ARG A 338 -14.44 -25.13 5.42
CA ARG A 338 -13.46 -24.54 4.48
C ARG A 338 -12.84 -23.31 5.07
N VAL A 339 -11.52 -23.22 5.00
CA VAL A 339 -10.78 -22.06 5.49
C VAL A 339 -9.68 -21.66 4.50
N SER A 340 -9.53 -20.37 4.30
CA SER A 340 -8.39 -19.77 3.60
C SER A 340 -7.42 -19.20 4.62
N LEU A 341 -6.18 -19.65 4.57
CA LEU A 341 -5.11 -19.23 5.48
C LEU A 341 -3.97 -18.60 4.71
N ILE A 342 -3.43 -17.50 5.22
CA ILE A 342 -2.21 -16.90 4.68
C ILE A 342 -1.09 -17.18 5.65
N VAL A 343 -0.06 -17.86 5.17
CA VAL A 343 1.10 -18.26 5.94
C VAL A 343 2.40 -17.78 5.32
N VAL A 344 3.41 -17.63 6.12
CA VAL A 344 4.78 -17.32 5.71
C VAL A 344 5.74 -18.32 6.32
N ASP A 345 6.70 -18.79 5.53
CA ASP A 345 7.76 -19.66 6.03
C ASP A 345 8.74 -18.90 6.95
N PRO A 346 9.63 -19.58 7.71
CA PRO A 346 10.57 -18.90 8.61
C PRO A 346 11.53 -17.91 7.91
N LYS A 347 11.81 -18.08 6.60
CA LYS A 347 12.63 -17.14 5.84
C LYS A 347 11.83 -15.88 5.53
N ALA A 348 10.57 -16.05 5.13
CA ALA A 348 9.64 -14.97 4.90
C ALA A 348 9.39 -14.18 6.18
N ASP A 349 9.15 -14.85 7.29
CA ASP A 349 8.94 -14.19 8.57
C ASP A 349 10.14 -13.32 8.98
N ARG A 350 11.37 -13.84 8.84
CA ARG A 350 12.61 -13.06 9.06
C ARG A 350 12.70 -11.84 8.15
N PHE A 351 12.40 -12.05 6.86
CA PHE A 351 12.48 -10.98 5.86
C PHE A 351 11.49 -9.87 6.18
N PHE A 352 10.21 -10.19 6.35
CA PHE A 352 9.16 -9.19 6.61
C PHE A 352 9.33 -8.51 7.97
N SER A 353 9.81 -9.23 8.98
CA SER A 353 10.18 -8.64 10.28
C SER A 353 11.34 -7.65 10.15
N MET A 354 12.36 -7.97 9.36
CA MET A 354 13.51 -7.09 9.11
C MET A 354 13.10 -5.79 8.42
N VAL A 355 12.27 -5.88 7.36
CA VAL A 355 11.80 -4.69 6.63
C VAL A 355 10.65 -3.98 7.34
N ARG A 356 10.12 -4.55 8.41
CA ARG A 356 9.01 -4.01 9.22
C ARG A 356 7.76 -3.71 8.38
N LEU A 357 7.41 -4.63 7.51
CA LEU A 357 6.21 -4.58 6.68
C LEU A 357 5.38 -5.85 6.87
N SER A 358 4.07 -5.72 6.71
CA SER A 358 3.19 -6.90 6.72
C SER A 358 3.35 -7.70 5.43
N PRO A 359 3.45 -9.02 5.51
CA PRO A 359 3.41 -9.88 4.33
C PRO A 359 2.15 -9.67 3.48
N LEU A 360 1.05 -9.27 4.09
CA LEU A 360 -0.24 -9.05 3.43
C LEU A 360 -0.19 -7.94 2.36
N LEU A 361 0.75 -7.00 2.47
CA LEU A 361 0.95 -5.95 1.48
C LEU A 361 1.50 -6.48 0.14
N PHE A 362 2.02 -7.72 0.12
CA PHE A 362 2.70 -8.32 -1.04
C PHE A 362 2.01 -9.58 -1.57
N LEU A 363 0.76 -9.82 -1.20
CA LEU A 363 -0.01 -10.96 -1.69
C LEU A 363 -0.29 -10.90 -3.19
N GLU A 364 -0.51 -9.71 -3.72
CA GLU A 364 -0.91 -9.47 -5.10
C GLU A 364 0.28 -9.18 -6.05
N SER A 365 1.50 -9.08 -5.53
CA SER A 365 2.70 -8.76 -6.31
C SER A 365 3.22 -10.00 -7.09
N THR A 366 2.34 -10.77 -7.75
CA THR A 366 2.71 -12.05 -8.37
C THR A 366 3.00 -11.94 -9.87
N GLU A 367 2.90 -10.75 -10.47
CA GLU A 367 3.31 -10.58 -11.87
C GLU A 367 4.57 -9.69 -11.93
N ALA A 368 5.73 -10.33 -12.08
CA ALA A 368 6.89 -9.67 -12.67
C ALA A 368 6.49 -9.25 -14.09
N PRO A 369 6.66 -7.98 -14.50
CA PRO A 369 6.48 -7.63 -15.89
C PRO A 369 7.52 -8.41 -16.71
N ASP A 370 7.04 -9.02 -17.78
CA ASP A 370 7.80 -9.82 -18.75
C ASP A 370 9.20 -9.27 -18.99
N SER A 371 10.20 -10.12 -18.75
CA SER A 371 11.52 -9.97 -19.36
C SER A 371 11.34 -9.89 -20.88
N PRO A 372 12.04 -9.01 -21.59
CA PRO A 372 11.95 -8.95 -23.04
C PRO A 372 12.36 -10.30 -23.62
N ARG A 373 11.41 -11.01 -24.17
CA ARG A 373 11.66 -12.21 -24.94
C ARG A 373 12.50 -11.82 -26.15
N GLY A 374 13.77 -12.27 -26.12
CA GLY A 374 14.63 -12.28 -27.30
C GLY A 374 13.93 -13.06 -28.42
N SER A 375 13.86 -12.42 -29.57
CA SER A 375 13.43 -13.02 -30.84
C SER A 375 14.29 -14.23 -31.18
N GLY A 376 13.67 -15.40 -31.34
CA GLY A 376 14.27 -16.61 -31.88
C GLY A 376 13.21 -17.42 -32.59
N SER A 377 13.38 -17.49 -33.86
CA SER A 377 12.50 -17.99 -34.93
C SER A 377 12.22 -19.50 -34.90
N VAL A 378 10.97 -19.81 -35.32
CA VAL A 378 10.50 -20.89 -36.24
C VAL A 378 10.89 -22.34 -35.96
N SER A 379 9.87 -23.19 -35.73
CA SER A 379 9.53 -24.29 -36.69
C SER A 379 8.25 -25.01 -36.22
N ALA A 380 7.32 -25.10 -37.14
CA ALA A 380 6.12 -25.90 -37.09
C ALA A 380 6.44 -27.39 -37.27
N VAL A 381 5.80 -28.27 -36.51
CA VAL A 381 5.43 -29.61 -36.93
C VAL A 381 4.09 -29.99 -36.34
N GLU A 382 3.10 -30.21 -37.22
CA GLU A 382 1.85 -30.87 -36.96
C GLU A 382 2.08 -32.35 -36.64
N THR A 383 1.33 -32.92 -35.69
CA THR A 383 0.67 -34.22 -35.87
C THR A 383 -0.35 -34.54 -34.80
N ASN A 384 -1.60 -34.70 -35.23
CA ASN A 384 -2.69 -35.64 -34.84
C ASN A 384 -2.91 -36.09 -33.38
N SER A 385 -4.16 -35.84 -32.99
CA SER A 385 -4.93 -36.40 -31.87
C SER A 385 -5.00 -37.95 -31.85
N PRO A 386 -5.42 -38.60 -30.73
CA PRO A 386 -6.80 -38.54 -30.27
C PRO A 386 -7.06 -38.58 -28.75
N LEU A 387 -8.18 -38.01 -28.38
CA LEU A 387 -9.18 -38.34 -27.31
C LEU A 387 -8.74 -39.27 -26.16
N VAL A 388 -8.92 -38.78 -24.91
CA VAL A 388 -9.88 -39.24 -23.90
C VAL A 388 -9.56 -38.63 -22.53
N ASP A 389 -10.60 -38.18 -21.90
CA ASP A 389 -10.93 -38.13 -20.47
C ASP A 389 -10.74 -36.86 -19.66
N THR A 390 -11.92 -36.46 -19.26
CA THR A 390 -12.31 -35.29 -18.49
C THR A 390 -11.95 -35.46 -17.01
N THR A 391 -10.94 -34.76 -16.53
CA THR A 391 -10.86 -34.40 -15.14
C THR A 391 -10.68 -32.89 -15.08
N VAL A 392 -11.76 -32.21 -14.71
CA VAL A 392 -11.79 -30.76 -14.52
C VAL A 392 -10.90 -30.40 -13.32
N ALA A 393 -9.70 -29.92 -13.60
CA ALA A 393 -8.87 -29.25 -12.61
C ALA A 393 -9.56 -27.92 -12.22
N PRO A 394 -9.58 -27.53 -10.94
CA PRO A 394 -10.13 -26.26 -10.52
C PRO A 394 -9.30 -25.14 -11.10
N VAL A 395 -9.92 -24.33 -11.95
CA VAL A 395 -9.32 -23.11 -12.51
C VAL A 395 -9.04 -22.15 -11.36
N PRO A 396 -7.80 -21.64 -11.18
CA PRO A 396 -7.53 -20.64 -10.18
C PRO A 396 -8.35 -19.39 -10.50
N CYS A 397 -9.20 -18.97 -9.57
CA CYS A 397 -9.95 -17.73 -9.67
C CYS A 397 -8.99 -16.54 -9.56
N SER A 398 -8.45 -16.09 -10.69
CA SER A 398 -7.73 -14.84 -10.76
C SER A 398 -8.72 -13.68 -10.86
N PHE A 399 -8.86 -12.90 -9.81
CA PHE A 399 -9.59 -11.65 -9.87
C PHE A 399 -8.75 -10.61 -10.61
N ARG A 400 -9.32 -9.99 -11.65
CA ARG A 400 -8.72 -8.84 -12.33
C ARG A 400 -9.51 -7.58 -11.97
N GLN A 401 -8.84 -6.55 -11.50
CA GLN A 401 -9.43 -5.23 -11.37
C GLN A 401 -9.22 -4.47 -12.67
N CYS A 402 -10.31 -4.11 -13.34
CA CYS A 402 -10.28 -3.35 -14.59
C CYS A 402 -10.87 -1.97 -14.34
N PHE A 403 -10.14 -0.92 -14.75
CA PHE A 403 -10.66 0.44 -14.79
C PHE A 403 -11.19 0.73 -16.18
N LEU A 404 -12.47 1.09 -16.25
CA LEU A 404 -13.16 1.35 -17.51
C LEU A 404 -13.51 2.83 -17.60
N TYR A 405 -13.17 3.44 -18.73
CA TYR A 405 -13.53 4.82 -19.04
C TYR A 405 -14.59 4.81 -20.13
N PRO A 406 -15.64 5.65 -20.05
CA PRO A 406 -16.64 5.74 -21.09
C PRO A 406 -16.00 6.23 -22.39
N GLY A 407 -16.33 5.59 -23.51
CA GLY A 407 -15.94 6.01 -24.84
C GLY A 407 -16.65 7.32 -25.27
N PRO A 408 -16.29 7.90 -26.44
CA PRO A 408 -16.86 9.17 -26.93
C PRO A 408 -18.39 9.20 -27.06
N GLY A 409 -19.05 8.03 -27.06
CA GLY A 409 -20.52 7.87 -27.06
C GLY A 409 -21.14 7.61 -25.69
N GLY A 410 -20.40 7.75 -24.57
CA GLY A 410 -20.89 7.57 -23.21
C GLY A 410 -21.07 6.10 -22.78
N GLY A 411 -20.70 5.12 -23.60
CA GLY A 411 -20.81 3.70 -23.32
C GLY A 411 -19.46 3.07 -22.93
N TYR A 412 -19.50 2.01 -22.11
CA TYR A 412 -18.29 1.26 -21.69
C TYR A 412 -17.92 0.11 -22.64
N GLY A 413 -18.69 -0.11 -23.74
CA GLY A 413 -18.40 -1.11 -24.79
C GLY A 413 -18.63 -2.56 -24.38
N PHE A 414 -19.42 -2.83 -23.33
CA PHE A 414 -19.78 -4.18 -22.92
C PHE A 414 -21.19 -4.24 -22.32
N ARG A 415 -21.76 -5.44 -22.31
CA ARG A 415 -23.01 -5.74 -21.60
C ARG A 415 -22.80 -6.80 -20.54
N LEU A 416 -23.57 -6.69 -19.47
CA LEU A 416 -23.65 -7.73 -18.44
C LEU A 416 -24.88 -8.61 -18.73
N SER A 417 -24.67 -9.92 -18.85
CA SER A 417 -25.72 -10.90 -19.08
C SER A 417 -25.66 -11.99 -18.00
N ARG A 418 -26.83 -12.58 -17.71
CA ARG A 418 -26.94 -13.80 -16.92
C ARG A 418 -27.14 -14.98 -17.84
N VAL A 419 -26.36 -16.03 -17.64
CA VAL A 419 -26.55 -17.31 -18.33
C VAL A 419 -27.38 -18.21 -17.42
N ALA A 420 -28.47 -18.74 -17.93
CA ALA A 420 -29.46 -19.50 -17.14
C ALA A 420 -28.89 -20.76 -16.44
N SER A 421 -27.77 -21.30 -16.91
CA SER A 421 -27.13 -22.51 -16.39
C SER A 421 -25.93 -22.27 -15.46
N ARG A 422 -25.54 -21.00 -15.21
CA ARG A 422 -24.35 -20.68 -14.37
C ARG A 422 -24.63 -19.50 -13.43
N PRO A 423 -24.32 -19.61 -12.14
CA PRO A 423 -24.43 -18.48 -11.23
C PRO A 423 -23.38 -17.42 -11.58
N GLY A 424 -23.78 -16.14 -11.68
CA GLY A 424 -22.90 -15.00 -11.93
C GLY A 424 -23.39 -14.08 -13.04
N LEU A 425 -22.65 -12.96 -13.20
CA LEU A 425 -22.79 -12.00 -14.30
C LEU A 425 -21.62 -12.19 -15.25
N PHE A 426 -21.91 -12.29 -16.54
CA PHE A 426 -20.92 -12.48 -17.60
C PHE A 426 -20.84 -11.21 -18.45
N ILE A 427 -19.62 -10.86 -18.88
CA ILE A 427 -19.38 -9.72 -19.76
C ILE A 427 -19.44 -10.21 -21.20
N SER A 428 -20.27 -9.55 -22.02
CA SER A 428 -20.34 -9.77 -23.48
C SER A 428 -19.98 -8.48 -24.21
N GLN A 429 -19.33 -8.60 -25.36
CA GLN A 429 -18.99 -7.46 -26.19
C GLN A 429 -20.24 -7.03 -26.98
N ASP A 430 -20.50 -5.74 -27.13
CA ASP A 430 -21.60 -5.24 -27.93
C ASP A 430 -21.44 -5.68 -29.40
N GLY A 431 -22.33 -6.52 -29.87
CA GLY A 431 -22.42 -6.94 -31.29
C GLY A 431 -22.25 -8.43 -31.59
N VAL A 432 -21.96 -9.28 -30.59
CA VAL A 432 -21.92 -10.75 -30.81
C VAL A 432 -23.11 -11.39 -30.11
N LEU A 433 -24.08 -11.84 -30.87
CA LEU A 433 -25.19 -12.67 -30.38
C LEU A 433 -24.63 -14.04 -29.94
N ALA A 434 -25.01 -14.49 -28.76
CA ALA A 434 -24.60 -15.76 -28.13
C ALA A 434 -25.16 -17.01 -28.83
N SER A 435 -25.35 -17.00 -30.14
CA SER A 435 -25.82 -18.13 -30.93
C SER A 435 -24.74 -18.93 -31.65
N ASP A 436 -23.48 -18.50 -31.60
CA ASP A 436 -22.38 -19.13 -32.38
C ASP A 436 -21.30 -19.80 -31.52
N LEU A 437 -21.60 -20.18 -30.27
CA LEU A 437 -20.75 -21.03 -29.46
C LEU A 437 -21.57 -22.20 -28.88
N LEU A 438 -21.85 -23.17 -29.76
CA LEU A 438 -22.16 -24.56 -29.41
C LEU A 438 -21.01 -25.44 -29.89
#